data_09c3207954b86a6d389dc2e46bd1958b
#
_entry.id   09c3207954b86a6d389dc2e46bd1958b
#
_cell.length_a   1.000
_cell.length_b   1.000
_cell.length_c   1.000
_cell.angle_alpha   90.00
_cell.angle_beta   90.00
_cell.angle_gamma   90.00
#
_symmetry.space_group_name_H-M   'P 1'
#
loop_
_entity.id
_entity.type
_entity.pdbx_description
1 polymer ?
#
loop_
_entity_poly.entity_id
_entity_poly.type
_entity_poly.pdbx_seq_one_letter_code
_entity_poly.pdbx_strand_id
1 'polypeptide(L)'
;VKSCLGCFSCWNKTPGECCIRDDMRTVIEKLLWADLTIWSFPLYYFGLPGQLKNLIDRQLPMTLPFMNAETESGGHPSRYDMSGKKTVLISTCGFYTAKGNYDCVTAMFDRFCGKNGYTALFCGQGELFRVQELASRTNEYLSYVRQAGEEYASVGISNNTWKKLNENLYPRDVFETMADASWGVSKTGEKEDDS
;
A
#
# COMPACT_ATOMS: atom_id res chain seq x y z
N VAL A 1 5.67 15.06 -6.52
CA VAL A 1 6.79 15.03 -5.55
C VAL A 1 8.01 14.43 -6.24
N LYS A 2 9.14 15.18 -6.24
CA LYS A 2 10.42 14.74 -6.80
C LYS A 2 11.09 13.70 -5.89
N SER A 3 11.99 12.89 -6.44
CA SER A 3 12.76 11.90 -5.67
C SER A 3 13.66 12.55 -4.61
N CYS A 4 13.93 11.84 -3.52
CA CYS A 4 14.89 12.25 -2.51
C CYS A 4 16.31 12.26 -3.12
N LEU A 5 17.11 13.30 -2.83
CA LEU A 5 18.49 13.42 -3.29
C LEU A 5 19.51 12.81 -2.32
N GLY A 6 19.09 12.31 -1.17
CA GLY A 6 19.99 11.81 -0.14
C GLY A 6 20.96 12.87 0.44
N CYS A 7 20.62 14.15 0.33
CA CYS A 7 21.51 15.25 0.72
C CYS A 7 21.54 15.55 2.22
N PHE A 8 20.63 14.97 3.00
CA PHE A 8 20.45 15.16 4.44
C PHE A 8 20.30 16.61 4.92
N SER A 9 20.00 17.56 4.01
CA SER A 9 19.79 18.96 4.39
C SER A 9 18.68 19.11 5.43
N CYS A 10 17.65 18.26 5.37
CA CYS A 10 16.53 18.21 6.32
C CYS A 10 16.93 17.76 7.74
N TRP A 11 18.15 17.33 7.95
CA TRP A 11 18.71 16.99 9.26
C TRP A 11 19.71 18.03 9.78
N ASN A 12 20.51 18.62 8.86
CA ASN A 12 21.65 19.47 9.27
C ASN A 12 21.53 20.95 8.90
N LYS A 13 20.95 21.30 7.73
CA LYS A 13 20.84 22.69 7.26
C LYS A 13 19.50 23.31 7.56
N THR A 14 18.42 22.56 7.33
CA THR A 14 17.04 22.99 7.55
C THR A 14 16.28 21.90 8.32
N PRO A 15 16.59 21.70 9.63
CA PRO A 15 16.04 20.60 10.40
C PRO A 15 14.49 20.57 10.35
N GLY A 16 13.94 19.44 9.88
CA GLY A 16 12.50 19.26 9.72
C GLY A 16 11.95 19.72 8.37
N GLU A 17 12.75 20.38 7.51
CA GLU A 17 12.30 20.85 6.19
C GLU A 17 13.17 20.30 5.05
N CYS A 18 12.52 19.86 3.98
CA CYS A 18 13.27 19.44 2.78
C CYS A 18 13.71 20.66 1.95
N CYS A 19 14.96 20.61 1.45
CA CYS A 19 15.49 21.66 0.58
C CYS A 19 14.85 21.68 -0.83
N ILE A 20 14.22 20.57 -1.26
CA ILE A 20 13.52 20.51 -2.54
C ILE A 20 12.18 21.21 -2.41
N ARG A 21 11.97 22.24 -3.25
CA ARG A 21 10.71 22.98 -3.28
C ARG A 21 9.72 22.29 -4.21
N ASP A 22 8.78 21.60 -3.64
CA ASP A 22 7.64 20.94 -4.29
C ASP A 22 6.52 20.67 -3.25
N ASP A 23 5.47 19.96 -3.63
CA ASP A 23 4.29 19.71 -2.78
C ASP A 23 4.56 18.85 -1.53
N MET A 24 5.79 18.32 -1.37
CA MET A 24 6.12 17.44 -0.23
C MET A 24 5.94 18.14 1.12
N ARG A 25 6.15 19.46 1.20
CA ARG A 25 5.89 20.21 2.43
C ARG A 25 4.42 20.07 2.85
N THR A 26 3.51 20.32 1.93
CA THR A 26 2.06 20.18 2.17
C THR A 26 1.67 18.75 2.52
N VAL A 27 2.31 17.76 1.89
CA VAL A 27 2.08 16.35 2.21
C VAL A 27 2.50 16.05 3.64
N ILE A 28 3.68 16.50 4.08
CA ILE A 28 4.15 16.32 5.47
C ILE A 28 3.20 16.98 6.45
N GLU A 29 2.77 18.22 6.19
CA GLU A 29 1.80 18.93 7.03
C GLU A 29 0.49 18.11 7.20
N LYS A 30 0.00 17.51 6.10
CA LYS A 30 -1.19 16.65 6.14
C LYS A 30 -0.96 15.34 6.89
N LEU A 31 0.20 14.70 6.72
CA LEU A 31 0.56 13.48 7.45
C LEU A 31 0.65 13.74 8.97
N LEU A 32 1.19 14.90 9.35
CA LEU A 32 1.27 15.31 10.76
C LEU A 32 -0.10 15.69 11.34
N TRP A 33 -0.99 16.22 10.52
CA TRP A 33 -2.34 16.60 10.94
C TRP A 33 -3.30 15.40 11.05
N ALA A 34 -3.20 14.43 10.14
CA ALA A 34 -4.13 13.30 10.04
C ALA A 34 -3.99 12.33 11.23
N ASP A 35 -5.10 11.87 11.78
CA ASP A 35 -5.15 10.78 12.77
C ASP A 35 -5.07 9.42 12.10
N LEU A 36 -5.52 9.31 10.84
CA LEU A 36 -5.50 8.11 10.03
C LEU A 36 -4.90 8.42 8.67
N THR A 37 -3.84 7.71 8.30
CA THR A 37 -3.27 7.74 6.95
C THR A 37 -3.60 6.44 6.21
N ILE A 38 -4.23 6.57 5.05
CA ILE A 38 -4.54 5.42 4.17
C ILE A 38 -3.61 5.49 2.96
N TRP A 39 -2.79 4.44 2.79
CA TRP A 39 -1.96 4.22 1.62
C TRP A 39 -2.69 3.30 0.66
N SER A 40 -3.26 3.85 -0.42
CA SER A 40 -3.97 3.07 -1.43
C SER A 40 -3.15 3.03 -2.72
N PHE A 41 -2.80 1.83 -3.20
CA PHE A 41 -1.91 1.66 -4.35
C PHE A 41 -2.09 0.29 -5.03
N PRO A 42 -1.82 0.19 -6.34
CA PRO A 42 -1.66 -1.10 -7.00
C PRO A 42 -0.28 -1.69 -6.64
N LEU A 43 -0.20 -3.02 -6.54
CA LEU A 43 1.09 -3.69 -6.41
C LEU A 43 1.83 -3.64 -7.76
N TYR A 44 2.98 -2.99 -7.81
CA TYR A 44 3.83 -2.94 -8.99
C TYR A 44 5.16 -3.64 -8.72
N TYR A 45 5.40 -4.71 -9.47
CA TYR A 45 6.62 -5.53 -9.38
C TYR A 45 6.96 -5.91 -7.93
N PHE A 46 5.95 -6.43 -7.21
CA PHE A 46 6.00 -6.86 -5.79
C PHE A 46 6.28 -5.72 -4.78
N GLY A 47 6.16 -4.46 -5.20
CA GLY A 47 6.43 -3.30 -4.36
C GLY A 47 5.45 -2.15 -4.59
N LEU A 48 5.82 -0.99 -4.09
CA LEU A 48 5.07 0.25 -4.27
C LEU A 48 5.32 0.86 -5.65
N PRO A 49 4.33 1.56 -6.22
CA PRO A 49 4.58 2.44 -7.36
C PRO A 49 5.68 3.47 -7.05
N GLY A 50 6.53 3.77 -8.04
CA GLY A 50 7.67 4.66 -7.85
C GLY A 50 7.32 6.03 -7.26
N GLN A 51 6.19 6.60 -7.66
CA GLN A 51 5.69 7.88 -7.12
C GLN A 51 5.38 7.80 -5.63
N LEU A 52 4.79 6.69 -5.18
CA LEU A 52 4.48 6.47 -3.78
C LEU A 52 5.77 6.24 -2.97
N LYS A 53 6.73 5.49 -3.52
CA LYS A 53 8.05 5.30 -2.91
C LYS A 53 8.79 6.62 -2.76
N ASN A 54 8.75 7.51 -3.77
CA ASN A 54 9.32 8.86 -3.67
C ASN A 54 8.71 9.65 -2.50
N LEU A 55 7.40 9.55 -2.31
CA LEU A 55 6.70 10.23 -1.22
C LEU A 55 7.14 9.69 0.15
N ILE A 56 7.32 8.38 0.27
CA ILE A 56 7.83 7.76 1.50
C ILE A 56 9.27 8.19 1.77
N ASP A 57 10.17 8.15 0.79
CA ASP A 57 11.57 8.54 0.94
C ASP A 57 11.71 10.02 1.35
N ARG A 58 10.77 10.84 0.93
CA ARG A 58 10.74 12.28 1.23
C ARG A 58 10.15 12.61 2.60
N GLN A 59 9.78 11.61 3.42
CA GLN A 59 9.38 11.79 4.82
C GLN A 59 10.59 11.90 5.78
N LEU A 60 11.81 11.78 5.29
CA LEU A 60 13.03 11.92 6.10
C LEU A 60 13.05 13.17 7.02
N PRO A 61 12.50 14.35 6.65
CA PRO A 61 12.36 15.49 7.56
C PRO A 61 11.58 15.20 8.85
N MET A 62 10.71 14.18 8.84
CA MET A 62 9.91 13.77 10.00
C MET A 62 10.71 12.96 11.03
N THR A 63 11.97 12.62 10.74
CA THR A 63 12.86 11.87 11.64
C THR A 63 14.02 12.73 12.12
N LEU A 64 14.65 12.29 13.23
CA LEU A 64 15.87 12.87 13.77
C LEU A 64 17.10 12.13 13.24
N PRO A 65 18.27 12.79 13.13
CA PRO A 65 19.49 12.16 12.62
C PRO A 65 20.14 11.16 13.58
N PHE A 66 19.65 11.10 14.82
CA PHE A 66 20.25 10.27 15.85
C PHE A 66 19.86 8.80 15.67
N MET A 67 20.79 7.91 15.95
CA MET A 67 20.51 6.48 15.99
C MET A 67 19.82 6.13 17.31
N ASN A 68 18.83 5.25 17.26
CA ASN A 68 18.27 4.61 18.44
C ASN A 68 18.58 3.11 18.45
N ALA A 69 18.60 2.52 19.61
CA ALA A 69 18.92 1.10 19.84
C ALA A 69 17.68 0.27 20.17
N GLU A 70 16.49 0.75 19.82
CA GLU A 70 15.21 0.05 20.10
C GLU A 70 15.11 -1.27 19.32
N THR A 71 15.82 -1.39 18.22
CA THR A 71 15.93 -2.63 17.44
C THR A 71 17.39 -2.94 17.16
N GLU A 72 17.73 -4.23 17.02
CA GLU A 72 19.08 -4.68 16.67
C GLU A 72 19.60 -4.02 15.38
N SER A 73 18.71 -3.79 14.41
CA SER A 73 19.08 -3.15 13.14
C SER A 73 19.18 -1.62 13.21
N GLY A 74 18.90 -1.02 14.39
CA GLY A 74 18.88 0.43 14.57
C GLY A 74 17.68 1.11 13.89
N GLY A 75 17.58 2.40 14.11
CA GLY A 75 16.54 3.26 13.52
C GLY A 75 16.80 4.73 13.84
N HIS A 76 15.90 5.58 13.36
CA HIS A 76 15.89 7.01 13.65
C HIS A 76 14.60 7.36 14.39
N PRO A 77 14.66 8.05 15.54
CA PRO A 77 13.45 8.43 16.25
C PRO A 77 12.64 9.45 15.45
N SER A 78 11.33 9.45 15.65
CA SER A 78 10.48 10.48 15.09
C SER A 78 10.81 11.86 15.65
N ARG A 79 10.75 12.88 14.81
CA ARG A 79 10.86 14.29 15.22
C ARG A 79 9.58 14.79 15.89
N TYR A 80 8.45 14.18 15.57
CA TYR A 80 7.12 14.60 16.01
C TYR A 80 6.47 13.49 16.83
N ASP A 81 5.54 13.87 17.69
CA ASP A 81 4.69 12.90 18.35
C ASP A 81 3.75 12.25 17.33
N MET A 82 3.96 10.96 17.09
CA MET A 82 3.17 10.14 16.20
C MET A 82 2.27 9.16 16.98
N SER A 83 2.18 9.33 18.32
CA SER A 83 1.34 8.48 19.15
C SER A 83 -0.13 8.63 18.77
N GLY A 84 -0.87 7.53 18.79
CA GLY A 84 -2.29 7.51 18.42
C GLY A 84 -2.59 7.59 16.92
N LYS A 85 -1.61 7.87 16.06
CA LYS A 85 -1.80 7.87 14.61
C LYS A 85 -1.92 6.46 14.05
N LYS A 86 -2.86 6.28 13.14
CA LYS A 86 -3.18 4.97 12.54
C LYS A 86 -2.75 4.94 11.07
N THR A 87 -2.33 3.77 10.63
CA THR A 87 -1.96 3.52 9.23
C THR A 87 -2.75 2.36 8.67
N VAL A 88 -3.32 2.54 7.48
CA VAL A 88 -4.02 1.49 6.74
C VAL A 88 -3.41 1.38 5.34
N LEU A 89 -3.18 0.16 4.89
CA LEU A 89 -2.78 -0.16 3.53
C LEU A 89 -3.96 -0.79 2.80
N ILE A 90 -4.27 -0.28 1.61
CA ILE A 90 -5.28 -0.88 0.72
C ILE A 90 -4.61 -1.09 -0.62
N SER A 91 -4.51 -2.33 -1.08
CA SER A 91 -3.84 -2.63 -2.34
C SER A 91 -4.45 -3.82 -3.06
N THR A 92 -4.43 -3.75 -4.38
CA THR A 92 -4.81 -4.85 -5.25
C THR A 92 -3.63 -5.27 -6.13
N CYS A 93 -3.59 -6.54 -6.52
CA CYS A 93 -2.63 -7.05 -7.49
C CYS A 93 -3.33 -7.91 -8.56
N GLY A 94 -2.68 -8.06 -9.72
CA GLY A 94 -3.13 -8.89 -10.83
C GLY A 94 -2.87 -10.39 -10.64
N PHE A 95 -2.34 -10.82 -9.50
CA PHE A 95 -2.12 -12.24 -9.22
C PHE A 95 -3.38 -12.90 -8.66
N TYR A 96 -3.46 -14.22 -8.80
CA TYR A 96 -4.59 -15.01 -8.27
C TYR A 96 -4.87 -14.74 -6.79
N THR A 97 -3.84 -14.58 -5.97
CA THR A 97 -3.95 -14.33 -4.53
C THR A 97 -3.03 -13.22 -4.07
N ALA A 98 -3.41 -12.52 -3.01
CA ALA A 98 -2.52 -11.58 -2.33
C ALA A 98 -1.41 -12.28 -1.53
N LYS A 99 -1.67 -13.51 -1.07
CA LYS A 99 -0.75 -14.27 -0.21
C LYS A 99 0.61 -14.49 -0.89
N GLY A 100 1.68 -14.07 -0.22
CA GLY A 100 3.07 -14.17 -0.68
C GLY A 100 3.49 -13.08 -1.68
N ASN A 101 2.56 -12.33 -2.25
CA ASN A 101 2.88 -11.29 -3.23
C ASN A 101 3.21 -9.93 -2.59
N TYR A 102 2.85 -9.74 -1.32
CA TYR A 102 3.04 -8.48 -0.59
C TYR A 102 4.17 -8.52 0.45
N ASP A 103 5.00 -9.56 0.47
CA ASP A 103 6.04 -9.75 1.49
C ASP A 103 7.04 -8.59 1.54
N CYS A 104 7.45 -8.04 0.37
CA CYS A 104 8.32 -6.87 0.32
C CYS A 104 7.65 -5.60 0.87
N VAL A 105 6.35 -5.43 0.60
CA VAL A 105 5.56 -4.28 1.11
C VAL A 105 5.42 -4.40 2.62
N THR A 106 5.04 -5.57 3.12
CA THR A 106 4.90 -5.84 4.56
C THR A 106 6.21 -5.62 5.29
N ALA A 107 7.32 -6.18 4.78
CA ALA A 107 8.65 -5.99 5.38
C ALA A 107 9.05 -4.51 5.46
N MET A 108 8.73 -3.71 4.45
CA MET A 108 8.99 -2.27 4.47
C MET A 108 8.12 -1.54 5.51
N PHE A 109 6.81 -1.82 5.56
CA PHE A 109 5.92 -1.18 6.52
C PHE A 109 6.14 -1.65 7.95
N ASP A 110 6.58 -2.89 8.17
CA ASP A 110 7.06 -3.36 9.48
C ASP A 110 8.24 -2.52 10.01
N ARG A 111 9.10 -2.04 9.11
CA ARG A 111 10.19 -1.11 9.47
C ARG A 111 9.71 0.32 9.68
N PHE A 112 8.72 0.73 8.90
CA PHE A 112 8.22 2.10 8.88
C PHE A 112 7.22 2.37 10.04
N CYS A 113 6.32 1.44 10.32
CA CYS A 113 5.26 1.57 11.32
C CYS A 113 5.47 0.69 12.56
N GLY A 114 6.46 -0.22 12.55
CA GLY A 114 6.58 -1.30 13.52
C GLY A 114 5.68 -2.51 13.17
N LYS A 115 6.07 -3.68 13.65
CA LYS A 115 5.24 -4.89 13.50
C LYS A 115 3.88 -4.66 14.14
N ASN A 116 2.82 -4.95 13.41
CA ASN A 116 1.41 -4.71 13.82
C ASN A 116 1.05 -3.23 13.99
N GLY A 117 1.89 -2.29 13.55
CA GLY A 117 1.62 -0.84 13.62
C GLY A 117 0.72 -0.32 12.51
N TYR A 118 0.18 -1.20 11.65
CA TYR A 118 -0.72 -0.85 10.55
C TYR A 118 -1.74 -1.97 10.29
N THR A 119 -2.80 -1.63 9.60
CA THR A 119 -3.80 -2.59 9.09
C THR A 119 -3.65 -2.69 7.58
N ALA A 120 -3.62 -3.91 7.03
CA ALA A 120 -3.43 -4.12 5.59
C ALA A 120 -4.57 -4.94 4.98
N LEU A 121 -5.24 -4.36 3.97
CA LEU A 121 -6.24 -5.00 3.14
C LEU A 121 -5.63 -5.23 1.75
N PHE A 122 -5.24 -6.46 1.46
CA PHE A 122 -4.64 -6.85 0.19
C PHE A 122 -5.56 -7.79 -0.56
N CYS A 123 -5.87 -7.47 -1.82
CA CYS A 123 -6.75 -8.24 -2.68
C CYS A 123 -6.00 -8.70 -3.92
N GLY A 124 -6.05 -10.00 -4.22
CA GLY A 124 -5.67 -10.54 -5.51
C GLY A 124 -6.73 -10.27 -6.57
N GLN A 125 -6.46 -10.64 -7.82
CA GLN A 125 -7.42 -10.55 -8.94
C GLN A 125 -7.93 -9.12 -9.18
N GLY A 126 -7.07 -8.12 -8.93
CA GLY A 126 -7.46 -6.71 -8.90
C GLY A 126 -8.00 -6.14 -10.21
N GLU A 127 -7.61 -6.68 -11.35
CA GLU A 127 -8.14 -6.28 -12.66
C GLU A 127 -9.62 -6.58 -12.84
N LEU A 128 -10.17 -7.57 -12.12
CA LEU A 128 -11.59 -7.93 -12.22
C LEU A 128 -12.53 -6.80 -11.76
N PHE A 129 -12.04 -5.86 -10.95
CA PHE A 129 -12.83 -4.68 -10.56
C PHE A 129 -13.15 -3.74 -11.74
N ARG A 130 -12.51 -3.91 -12.90
CA ARG A 130 -12.78 -3.14 -14.12
C ARG A 130 -13.74 -3.84 -15.07
N VAL A 131 -14.06 -5.12 -14.82
CA VAL A 131 -14.89 -5.95 -15.68
C VAL A 131 -16.34 -5.80 -15.24
N GLN A 132 -17.16 -5.13 -16.05
CA GLN A 132 -18.54 -4.78 -15.71
C GLN A 132 -19.42 -6.02 -15.55
N GLU A 133 -19.19 -7.06 -16.33
CA GLU A 133 -19.91 -8.34 -16.29
C GLU A 133 -19.71 -9.07 -14.95
N LEU A 134 -18.62 -8.77 -14.25
CA LEU A 134 -18.29 -9.36 -12.96
C LEU A 134 -18.67 -8.46 -11.77
N ALA A 135 -19.38 -7.35 -12.02
CA ALA A 135 -19.73 -6.34 -11.02
C ALA A 135 -20.49 -6.92 -9.81
N SER A 136 -21.30 -7.96 -10.00
CA SER A 136 -22.03 -8.61 -8.90
C SER A 136 -21.05 -9.12 -7.82
N ARG A 137 -20.02 -9.86 -8.22
CA ARG A 137 -19.04 -10.45 -7.29
C ARG A 137 -18.08 -9.40 -6.74
N THR A 138 -17.63 -8.46 -7.57
CA THR A 138 -16.73 -7.39 -7.11
C THR A 138 -17.43 -6.41 -6.18
N ASN A 139 -18.71 -6.09 -6.40
CA ASN A 139 -19.52 -5.26 -5.50
C ASN A 139 -19.79 -5.96 -4.17
N GLU A 140 -20.02 -7.27 -4.17
CA GLU A 140 -20.09 -8.04 -2.93
C GLU A 140 -18.82 -7.90 -2.11
N TYR A 141 -17.64 -8.06 -2.72
CA TYR A 141 -16.35 -7.85 -2.05
C TYR A 141 -16.20 -6.42 -1.51
N LEU A 142 -16.57 -5.41 -2.31
CA LEU A 142 -16.51 -4.01 -1.90
C LEU A 142 -17.47 -3.71 -0.73
N SER A 143 -18.57 -4.47 -0.58
CA SER A 143 -19.43 -4.34 0.59
C SER A 143 -18.71 -4.76 1.88
N TYR A 144 -17.87 -5.81 1.82
CA TYR A 144 -17.04 -6.20 2.96
C TYR A 144 -15.91 -5.21 3.24
N VAL A 145 -15.36 -4.56 2.21
CA VAL A 145 -14.38 -3.46 2.40
C VAL A 145 -15.06 -2.28 3.12
N ARG A 146 -16.29 -1.93 2.76
CA ARG A 146 -17.08 -0.90 3.46
C ARG A 146 -17.33 -1.29 4.91
N GLN A 147 -17.80 -2.52 5.14
CA GLN A 147 -18.03 -3.05 6.48
C GLN A 147 -16.74 -3.00 7.32
N ALA A 148 -15.60 -3.37 6.74
CA ALA A 148 -14.31 -3.26 7.42
C ALA A 148 -13.98 -1.83 7.86
N GLY A 149 -14.31 -0.83 7.02
CA GLY A 149 -14.13 0.58 7.37
C GLY A 149 -15.02 1.01 8.55
N GLU A 150 -16.27 0.59 8.56
CA GLU A 150 -17.22 0.87 9.66
C GLU A 150 -16.77 0.21 10.97
N GLU A 151 -16.38 -1.06 10.92
CA GLU A 151 -15.86 -1.81 12.06
C GLU A 151 -14.52 -1.22 12.58
N TYR A 152 -13.63 -0.83 11.68
CA TYR A 152 -12.33 -0.25 12.02
C TYR A 152 -12.47 1.09 12.78
N ALA A 153 -13.47 1.89 12.42
CA ALA A 153 -13.76 3.15 13.09
C ALA A 153 -14.31 2.99 14.52
N SER A 154 -14.78 1.79 14.89
CA SER A 154 -15.43 1.53 16.18
C SER A 154 -14.63 0.56 17.07
N VAL A 155 -14.70 -0.72 16.78
CA VAL A 155 -14.18 -1.79 17.66
C VAL A 155 -13.04 -2.61 17.02
N GLY A 156 -12.69 -2.31 15.76
CA GLY A 156 -11.76 -3.09 14.96
C GLY A 156 -12.46 -4.10 14.07
N ILE A 157 -11.77 -4.53 13.00
CA ILE A 157 -12.32 -5.43 11.98
C ILE A 157 -12.57 -6.81 12.58
N SER A 158 -13.79 -7.31 12.45
CA SER A 158 -14.19 -8.62 12.98
C SER A 158 -13.54 -9.79 12.21
N ASN A 159 -13.39 -10.93 12.87
CA ASN A 159 -12.87 -12.15 12.24
C ASN A 159 -13.69 -12.60 11.02
N ASN A 160 -15.02 -12.37 11.07
CA ASN A 160 -15.89 -12.70 9.94
C ASN A 160 -15.59 -11.84 8.74
N THR A 161 -15.47 -10.52 8.92
CA THR A 161 -15.11 -9.57 7.86
C THR A 161 -13.72 -9.86 7.31
N TRP A 162 -12.73 -10.14 8.18
CA TRP A 162 -11.40 -10.58 7.75
C TRP A 162 -11.44 -11.85 6.89
N LYS A 163 -12.24 -12.84 7.28
CA LYS A 163 -12.40 -14.06 6.49
C LYS A 163 -12.90 -13.73 5.08
N LYS A 164 -13.91 -12.86 4.96
CA LYS A 164 -14.48 -12.45 3.66
C LYS A 164 -13.50 -11.66 2.81
N LEU A 165 -12.72 -10.76 3.40
CA LEU A 165 -11.69 -9.99 2.70
C LEU A 165 -10.51 -10.84 2.20
N ASN A 166 -10.27 -12.00 2.83
CA ASN A 166 -9.20 -12.92 2.42
C ASN A 166 -9.69 -14.02 1.45
N GLU A 167 -10.99 -14.08 1.13
CA GLU A 167 -11.51 -14.96 0.09
C GLU A 167 -11.14 -14.43 -1.31
N ASN A 168 -10.65 -15.31 -2.18
CA ASN A 168 -10.44 -14.95 -3.58
C ASN A 168 -11.77 -14.66 -4.27
N LEU A 169 -11.77 -13.77 -5.26
CA LEU A 169 -12.99 -13.41 -5.99
C LEU A 169 -13.53 -14.59 -6.82
N TYR A 170 -12.63 -15.29 -7.50
CA TYR A 170 -12.93 -16.47 -8.32
C TYR A 170 -11.94 -17.61 -8.07
N PRO A 171 -12.32 -18.88 -8.37
CA PRO A 171 -11.39 -20.01 -8.35
C PRO A 171 -10.20 -19.77 -9.28
N ARG A 172 -9.09 -20.46 -9.00
CA ARG A 172 -7.82 -20.22 -9.69
C ARG A 172 -7.88 -20.46 -11.19
N ASP A 173 -8.42 -21.60 -11.58
CA ASP A 173 -8.57 -22.00 -12.98
C ASP A 173 -9.44 -21.03 -13.79
N VAL A 174 -10.53 -20.58 -13.19
CA VAL A 174 -11.44 -19.57 -13.79
C VAL A 174 -10.72 -18.24 -13.97
N PHE A 175 -10.02 -17.75 -12.91
CA PHE A 175 -9.30 -16.49 -12.97
C PHE A 175 -8.18 -16.52 -14.00
N GLU A 176 -7.32 -17.53 -13.97
CA GLU A 176 -6.19 -17.63 -14.89
C GLU A 176 -6.64 -17.76 -16.36
N THR A 177 -7.74 -18.47 -16.61
CA THR A 177 -8.33 -18.55 -17.97
C THR A 177 -8.83 -17.18 -18.46
N MET A 178 -9.54 -16.44 -17.60
CA MET A 178 -10.03 -15.09 -17.94
C MET A 178 -8.86 -14.11 -18.15
N ALA A 179 -7.85 -14.17 -17.27
CA ALA A 179 -6.69 -13.29 -17.34
C ALA A 179 -5.88 -13.53 -18.63
N ASP A 180 -5.58 -14.79 -18.97
CA ASP A 180 -4.86 -15.16 -20.19
C ASP A 180 -5.63 -14.68 -21.44
N ALA A 181 -6.94 -14.93 -21.50
CA ALA A 181 -7.78 -14.52 -22.62
C ALA A 181 -7.87 -12.98 -22.79
N SER A 182 -7.75 -12.22 -21.69
CA SER A 182 -7.88 -10.77 -21.74
C SER A 182 -6.76 -10.05 -22.48
N TRP A 183 -5.62 -10.71 -22.70
CA TRP A 183 -4.46 -10.11 -23.34
C TRP A 183 -4.54 -10.12 -24.88
N GLY A 184 -5.37 -10.97 -25.49
CA GLY A 184 -5.47 -11.09 -26.94
C GLY A 184 -4.16 -11.49 -27.61
N VAL A 185 -3.34 -12.29 -26.92
CA VAL A 185 -2.08 -12.83 -27.43
C VAL A 185 -2.01 -14.32 -27.16
N SER A 186 -1.42 -15.09 -28.09
CA SER A 186 -1.16 -16.50 -27.87
C SER A 186 -0.14 -16.70 -26.75
N LYS A 187 -0.09 -17.91 -26.15
CA LYS A 187 0.92 -18.25 -25.13
C LYS A 187 2.37 -18.22 -25.68
N THR A 188 2.54 -18.16 -27.00
CA THR A 188 3.84 -17.93 -27.65
C THR A 188 4.24 -16.45 -27.71
N GLY A 189 3.33 -15.54 -27.34
CA GLY A 189 3.56 -14.10 -27.36
C GLY A 189 3.26 -13.43 -28.70
N GLU A 190 2.80 -14.18 -29.70
CA GLU A 190 2.34 -13.64 -30.99
C GLU A 190 0.89 -13.14 -30.85
N LYS A 191 0.55 -12.03 -31.50
CA LYS A 191 -0.85 -11.59 -31.57
C LYS A 191 -1.68 -12.63 -32.32
N GLU A 192 -2.85 -12.96 -31.76
CA GLU A 192 -3.85 -13.70 -32.53
C GLU A 192 -4.32 -12.79 -33.67
N ASP A 193 -4.11 -13.23 -34.93
CA ASP A 193 -4.65 -12.52 -36.07
C ASP A 193 -6.17 -12.54 -36.00
N ASP A 194 -6.79 -11.34 -35.99
CA ASP A 194 -8.23 -11.19 -36.13
C ASP A 194 -8.64 -11.77 -37.50
N SER A 195 -9.11 -13.02 -37.52
CA SER A 195 -9.68 -13.68 -38.69
C SER A 195 -11.18 -13.54 -38.78
#